data_a31e8f2469bd906dba19c654fcc3514d
#
_entry.id   a31e8f2469bd906dba19c654fcc3514d
#
_cell.length_a   1.000
_cell.length_b   1.000
_cell.length_c   1.000
_cell.angle_alpha   90.00
_cell.angle_beta   90.00
_cell.angle_gamma   90.00
#
_symmetry.space_group_name_H-M   'P 1'
#
loop_
_entity.id
_entity.type
_entity.pdbx_description
1 polymer ?
#
loop_
_entity_poly.entity_id
_entity_poly.type
_entity_poly.pdbx_seq_one_letter_code
_entity_poly.pdbx_strand_id
1 'polypeptide(L)'
;MSKLEGKVALITGSGRGIGRELALRLASEGARVVVNDMDEAPADEVVNTIKGNGGNAVACVGNVTAPDFGDRIVETALQNFNGIDIIVNNAGYTWDSVIQKMTDEQFQAMLDVHLIAPFRILRAASEPIRIFS
;
A
#
# COMPACT_ATOMS: atom_id res chain seq x y z
N MET A 1 1.13 -14.05 19.27
CA MET A 1 2.58 -13.88 19.11
C MET A 1 2.87 -12.84 18.05
N SER A 2 3.73 -11.91 18.36
CA SER A 2 4.04 -10.79 17.49
C SER A 2 5.25 -11.10 16.64
N LYS A 3 5.05 -11.83 15.56
CA LYS A 3 6.13 -12.24 14.65
C LYS A 3 6.73 -11.05 13.91
N LEU A 4 5.98 -9.97 13.75
CA LEU A 4 6.37 -8.81 12.97
C LEU A 4 6.57 -7.57 13.84
N GLU A 5 6.79 -7.75 15.13
CA GLU A 5 6.97 -6.65 16.06
C GLU A 5 8.09 -5.73 15.58
N GLY A 6 7.79 -4.44 15.49
CA GLY A 6 8.76 -3.44 15.04
C GLY A 6 8.89 -3.32 13.53
N LYS A 7 8.26 -4.19 12.75
CA LYS A 7 8.31 -4.09 11.29
C LYS A 7 7.28 -3.09 10.79
N VAL A 8 7.61 -2.43 9.67
CA VAL A 8 6.73 -1.45 9.04
C VAL A 8 6.32 -1.97 7.67
N ALA A 9 5.01 -2.06 7.43
CA ALA A 9 4.45 -2.58 6.19
C ALA A 9 3.66 -1.52 5.45
N LEU A 10 3.92 -1.38 4.16
CA LEU A 10 3.12 -0.57 3.24
C LEU A 10 2.25 -1.52 2.42
N ILE A 11 0.95 -1.29 2.40
CA ILE A 11 0.04 -2.12 1.62
C ILE A 11 -0.84 -1.22 0.76
N THR A 12 -0.69 -1.28 -0.56
CA THR A 12 -1.56 -0.51 -1.45
C THR A 12 -2.91 -1.20 -1.60
N GLY A 13 -3.96 -0.41 -1.82
CA GLY A 13 -5.32 -0.94 -1.98
C GLY A 13 -5.81 -1.68 -0.73
N SER A 14 -5.47 -1.22 0.45
CA SER A 14 -5.74 -1.94 1.69
C SER A 14 -6.95 -1.45 2.49
N GLY A 15 -7.75 -0.56 1.90
CA GLY A 15 -9.00 -0.12 2.52
C GLY A 15 -10.13 -1.14 2.39
N ARG A 16 -9.97 -2.13 1.53
CA ARG A 16 -11.02 -3.12 1.26
C ARG A 16 -10.43 -4.41 0.69
N GLY A 17 -11.24 -5.47 0.66
CA GLY A 17 -10.90 -6.74 0.02
C GLY A 17 -9.69 -7.43 0.62
N ILE A 18 -8.89 -8.05 -0.24
CA ILE A 18 -7.71 -8.81 0.16
C ILE A 18 -6.70 -7.91 0.88
N GLY A 19 -6.50 -6.69 0.38
CA GLY A 19 -5.57 -5.75 1.00
C GLY A 19 -5.96 -5.41 2.43
N ARG A 20 -7.26 -5.25 2.70
CA ARG A 20 -7.78 -5.00 4.04
C ARG A 20 -7.44 -6.16 4.98
N GLU A 21 -7.71 -7.39 4.54
CA GLU A 21 -7.41 -8.58 5.35
C GLU A 21 -5.91 -8.71 5.62
N LEU A 22 -5.07 -8.42 4.64
CA LEU A 22 -3.62 -8.40 4.83
C LEU A 22 -3.20 -7.36 5.86
N ALA A 23 -3.75 -6.15 5.76
CA ALA A 23 -3.43 -5.07 6.70
C ALA A 23 -3.79 -5.46 8.14
N LEU A 24 -4.99 -6.00 8.33
CA LEU A 24 -5.45 -6.45 9.63
C LEU A 24 -4.57 -7.59 10.17
N ARG A 25 -4.22 -8.55 9.33
CA ARG A 25 -3.40 -9.68 9.74
C ARG A 25 -1.97 -9.27 10.09
N LEU A 26 -1.32 -8.47 9.26
CA LEU A 26 0.03 -8.01 9.54
C LEU A 26 0.07 -7.17 10.82
N ALA A 27 -0.94 -6.31 11.02
CA ALA A 27 -1.04 -5.52 12.25
C ALA A 27 -1.22 -6.43 13.48
N SER A 28 -2.02 -7.49 13.35
CA SER A 28 -2.23 -8.46 14.46
C SER A 28 -0.95 -9.19 14.82
N GLU A 29 0.00 -9.29 13.90
CA GLU A 29 1.31 -9.89 14.14
C GLU A 29 2.36 -8.87 14.62
N GLY A 30 1.96 -7.65 14.88
CA GLY A 30 2.81 -6.61 15.46
C GLY A 30 3.36 -5.58 14.48
N ALA A 31 3.09 -5.70 13.18
CA ALA A 31 3.55 -4.73 12.20
C ALA A 31 2.83 -3.39 12.37
N ARG A 32 3.53 -2.31 12.11
CA ARG A 32 2.95 -0.99 11.93
C ARG A 32 2.62 -0.84 10.46
N VAL A 33 1.39 -0.45 10.15
CA VAL A 33 0.87 -0.55 8.79
C VAL A 33 0.52 0.82 8.21
N VAL A 34 0.99 1.09 7.00
CA VAL A 34 0.51 2.20 6.20
C VAL A 34 -0.60 1.65 5.30
N VAL A 35 -1.81 2.14 5.52
CA VAL A 35 -3.01 1.72 4.79
C VAL A 35 -3.26 2.70 3.66
N ASN A 36 -3.42 2.19 2.45
CA ASN A 36 -3.74 3.01 1.29
C ASN A 36 -5.07 2.60 0.68
N ASP A 37 -5.84 3.59 0.27
CA ASP A 37 -7.00 3.43 -0.60
C ASP A 37 -7.15 4.72 -1.39
N MET A 38 -7.86 4.67 -2.50
CA MET A 38 -8.22 5.88 -3.25
C MET A 38 -9.20 6.74 -2.47
N ASP A 39 -10.01 6.12 -1.61
CA ASP A 39 -11.04 6.79 -0.83
C ASP A 39 -10.64 6.84 0.64
N GLU A 40 -10.89 8.00 1.24
CA GLU A 40 -10.52 8.24 2.64
C GLU A 40 -11.29 7.34 3.61
N ALA A 41 -12.60 7.19 3.42
CA ALA A 41 -13.43 6.45 4.36
C ALA A 41 -13.02 4.99 4.54
N PRO A 42 -12.80 4.19 3.49
CA PRO A 42 -12.31 2.82 3.67
C PRO A 42 -10.94 2.75 4.34
N ALA A 43 -10.03 3.66 3.98
CA ALA A 43 -8.70 3.69 4.58
C ALA A 43 -8.79 3.99 6.09
N ASP A 44 -9.58 4.99 6.46
CA ASP A 44 -9.75 5.38 7.86
C ASP A 44 -10.41 4.27 8.67
N GLU A 45 -11.37 3.55 8.09
CA GLU A 45 -12.02 2.43 8.78
C GLU A 45 -11.00 1.35 9.15
N VAL A 46 -10.12 0.99 8.23
CA VAL A 46 -9.09 -0.01 8.51
C VAL A 46 -8.11 0.48 9.57
N VAL A 47 -7.67 1.73 9.46
CA VAL A 47 -6.79 2.33 10.47
C VAL A 47 -7.43 2.29 11.85
N ASN A 48 -8.70 2.69 11.94
CA ASN A 48 -9.43 2.70 13.23
C ASN A 48 -9.62 1.28 13.78
N THR A 49 -9.87 0.31 12.91
CA THR A 49 -9.99 -1.10 13.33
C THR A 49 -8.67 -1.59 13.92
N ILE A 50 -7.55 -1.31 13.24
CA ILE A 50 -6.22 -1.71 13.73
C ILE A 50 -5.92 -1.07 15.08
N LYS A 51 -6.16 0.24 15.22
CA LYS A 51 -5.94 0.96 16.46
C LYS A 51 -6.84 0.44 17.58
N GLY A 52 -8.11 0.13 17.27
CA GLY A 52 -9.05 -0.42 18.22
C GLY A 52 -8.63 -1.79 18.75
N ASN A 53 -7.84 -2.53 17.98
CA ASN A 53 -7.29 -3.83 18.38
C ASN A 53 -5.90 -3.71 19.04
N GLY A 54 -5.46 -2.50 19.31
CA GLY A 54 -4.18 -2.26 19.99
C GLY A 54 -2.97 -2.14 19.05
N GLY A 55 -3.20 -2.15 17.74
CA GLY A 55 -2.13 -2.00 16.76
C GLY A 55 -1.85 -0.56 16.38
N ASN A 56 -0.94 -0.38 15.44
CA ASN A 56 -0.53 0.92 14.91
C ASN A 56 -0.73 0.96 13.40
N ALA A 57 -1.41 1.99 12.95
CA ALA A 57 -1.62 2.21 11.52
C ALA A 57 -1.79 3.69 11.21
N VAL A 58 -1.51 4.05 9.99
CA VAL A 58 -1.72 5.40 9.46
C VAL A 58 -2.22 5.27 8.03
N ALA A 59 -3.03 6.21 7.58
CA ALA A 59 -3.57 6.21 6.22
C ALA A 59 -2.71 7.07 5.29
N CYS A 60 -2.54 6.60 4.06
CA CYS A 60 -2.04 7.39 2.95
C CYS A 60 -3.06 7.26 1.82
N VAL A 61 -3.93 8.24 1.72
CA VAL A 61 -5.03 8.23 0.73
C VAL A 61 -4.50 8.75 -0.61
N GLY A 62 -4.82 8.06 -1.67
CA GLY A 62 -4.44 8.49 -3.01
C GLY A 62 -4.47 7.38 -4.03
N ASN A 63 -4.35 7.80 -5.29
CA ASN A 63 -4.27 6.88 -6.42
C ASN A 63 -2.83 6.46 -6.63
N VAL A 64 -2.57 5.15 -6.59
CA VAL A 64 -1.20 4.62 -6.77
C VAL A 64 -0.59 4.99 -8.11
N THR A 65 -1.40 5.31 -9.13
CA THR A 65 -0.89 5.70 -10.44
C THR A 65 -0.49 7.17 -10.53
N ALA A 66 -0.75 7.97 -9.50
CA ALA A 66 -0.29 9.35 -9.47
C ALA A 66 1.25 9.38 -9.46
N PRO A 67 1.88 10.25 -10.26
CA PRO A 67 3.36 10.25 -10.39
C PRO A 67 4.11 10.43 -9.06
N ASP A 68 3.54 11.15 -8.11
CA ASP A 68 4.16 11.43 -6.81
C ASP A 68 3.77 10.44 -5.72
N PHE A 69 2.89 9.48 -6.01
CA PHE A 69 2.34 8.61 -4.97
C PHE A 69 3.43 7.76 -4.29
N GLY A 70 4.37 7.22 -5.07
CA GLY A 70 5.46 6.42 -4.49
C GLY A 70 6.23 7.18 -3.43
N ASP A 71 6.58 8.43 -3.72
CA ASP A 71 7.28 9.28 -2.76
C ASP A 71 6.40 9.57 -1.53
N ARG A 72 5.11 9.81 -1.76
CA ARG A 72 4.18 10.13 -0.66
C ARG A 72 3.99 8.98 0.32
N ILE A 73 3.80 7.77 -0.18
CA ILE A 73 3.57 6.63 0.71
C ILE A 73 4.83 6.25 1.48
N VAL A 74 5.98 6.35 0.83
CA VAL A 74 7.27 6.11 1.49
C VAL A 74 7.51 7.16 2.58
N GLU A 75 7.27 8.42 2.27
CA GLU A 75 7.42 9.50 3.25
C GLU A 75 6.47 9.31 4.43
N THR A 76 5.24 8.88 4.18
CA THR A 76 4.27 8.59 5.24
C THR A 76 4.81 7.54 6.21
N ALA A 77 5.41 6.47 5.70
CA ALA A 77 6.00 5.44 6.54
C ALA A 77 7.18 5.97 7.36
N LEU A 78 8.07 6.74 6.72
CA LEU A 78 9.25 7.26 7.39
C LEU A 78 8.89 8.27 8.48
N GLN A 79 7.94 9.17 8.21
CA GLN A 79 7.54 10.19 9.18
C GLN A 79 6.79 9.60 10.37
N ASN A 80 5.97 8.58 10.16
CA ASN A 80 5.15 8.01 11.22
C ASN A 80 5.80 6.84 11.93
N PHE A 81 6.58 6.03 11.23
CA PHE A 81 7.11 4.77 11.75
C PHE A 81 8.62 4.63 11.63
N ASN A 82 9.28 5.59 11.03
CA ASN A 82 10.74 5.67 10.95
C ASN A 82 11.41 4.49 10.22
N GLY A 83 10.73 3.88 9.30
CA GLY A 83 11.31 2.79 8.51
C GLY A 83 10.34 2.13 7.55
N ILE A 84 10.84 1.19 6.77
CA ILE A 84 10.06 0.37 5.83
C ILE A 84 10.70 -1.01 5.78
N ASP A 85 9.92 -2.05 6.00
CA ASP A 85 10.42 -3.43 5.97
C ASP A 85 9.68 -4.30 4.95
N ILE A 86 8.39 -4.03 4.75
CA ILE A 86 7.51 -4.87 3.93
C ILE A 86 6.72 -3.97 2.98
N ILE A 87 6.69 -4.32 1.71
CA ILE A 87 5.89 -3.63 0.70
C ILE A 87 5.00 -4.67 0.02
N VAL A 88 3.68 -4.44 0.08
CA VAL A 88 2.71 -5.29 -0.60
C VAL A 88 2.01 -4.45 -1.68
N ASN A 89 2.34 -4.70 -2.93
CA ASN A 89 1.71 -4.05 -4.07
C ASN A 89 0.43 -4.81 -4.41
N ASN A 90 -0.65 -4.51 -3.66
CA ASN A 90 -1.93 -5.18 -3.81
C ASN A 90 -2.92 -4.40 -4.67
N ALA A 91 -2.78 -3.09 -4.77
CA ALA A 91 -3.70 -2.26 -5.58
C ALA A 91 -3.72 -2.76 -7.02
N GLY A 92 -4.91 -2.88 -7.57
CA GLY A 92 -5.07 -3.34 -8.94
C GLY A 92 -6.53 -3.46 -9.31
N TYR A 93 -6.76 -3.65 -10.58
CA TYR A 93 -8.08 -3.96 -11.12
C TYR A 93 -7.89 -4.73 -12.43
N THR A 94 -8.92 -5.42 -12.85
CA THR A 94 -8.91 -6.11 -14.12
C THR A 94 -9.81 -5.36 -15.11
N TRP A 95 -9.45 -5.42 -16.37
CA TRP A 95 -10.25 -4.88 -17.44
C TRP A 95 -10.43 -5.98 -18.45
N ASP A 96 -11.47 -6.79 -18.25
CA ASP A 96 -11.69 -7.96 -19.07
C ASP A 96 -12.22 -7.56 -20.44
N SER A 97 -11.50 -7.93 -21.48
CA SER A 97 -11.86 -7.67 -22.85
C SER A 97 -11.12 -8.65 -23.76
N VAL A 98 -11.75 -8.99 -24.90
CA VAL A 98 -11.01 -9.72 -25.94
C VAL A 98 -9.96 -8.77 -26.52
N ILE A 99 -8.83 -9.31 -26.90
CA ILE A 99 -7.65 -8.52 -27.26
C ILE A 99 -7.94 -7.49 -28.37
N GLN A 100 -8.74 -7.85 -29.37
CA GLN A 100 -9.05 -6.95 -30.47
C GLN A 100 -9.96 -5.78 -30.08
N LYS A 101 -10.59 -5.83 -28.92
CA LYS A 101 -11.46 -4.76 -28.43
C LYS A 101 -10.81 -3.93 -27.32
N MET A 102 -9.68 -4.36 -26.84
CA MET A 102 -8.97 -3.60 -25.77
C MET A 102 -8.36 -2.34 -26.38
N THR A 103 -8.65 -1.19 -25.78
CA THR A 103 -8.08 0.09 -26.22
C THR A 103 -6.69 0.29 -25.63
N ASP A 104 -5.93 1.18 -26.27
CA ASP A 104 -4.62 1.58 -25.74
C ASP A 104 -4.74 2.19 -24.33
N GLU A 105 -5.81 2.95 -24.09
CA GLU A 105 -6.07 3.57 -22.78
C GLU A 105 -6.33 2.53 -21.72
N GLN A 106 -7.10 1.49 -22.02
CA GLN A 106 -7.36 0.38 -21.09
C GLN A 106 -6.07 -0.36 -20.77
N PHE A 107 -5.28 -0.67 -21.78
CA PHE A 107 -4.02 -1.36 -21.60
C PHE A 107 -3.03 -0.51 -20.79
N GLN A 108 -2.93 0.77 -21.10
CA GLN A 108 -2.05 1.69 -20.37
C GLN A 108 -2.47 1.80 -18.91
N ALA A 109 -3.77 1.88 -18.62
CA ALA A 109 -4.27 1.95 -17.24
C ALA A 109 -3.86 0.72 -16.44
N MET A 110 -3.90 -0.46 -17.06
CA MET A 110 -3.46 -1.70 -16.39
C MET A 110 -1.96 -1.72 -16.15
N LEU A 111 -1.17 -1.24 -17.12
CA LEU A 111 0.27 -1.11 -16.93
C LEU A 111 0.60 -0.13 -15.81
N ASP A 112 -0.13 0.97 -15.73
CA ASP A 112 0.11 1.99 -14.71
C ASP A 112 -0.10 1.44 -13.30
N VAL A 113 -1.16 0.69 -13.08
CA VAL A 113 -1.47 0.19 -11.72
C VAL A 113 -0.67 -1.07 -11.38
N HIS A 114 -0.40 -1.95 -12.34
CA HIS A 114 0.22 -3.24 -12.06
C HIS A 114 1.73 -3.27 -12.21
N LEU A 115 2.31 -2.34 -12.97
CA LEU A 115 3.75 -2.34 -13.24
C LEU A 115 4.41 -1.01 -12.87
N ILE A 116 3.89 0.11 -13.36
CA ILE A 116 4.55 1.40 -13.19
C ILE A 116 4.44 1.88 -11.73
N ALA A 117 3.26 1.77 -11.12
CA ALA A 117 3.08 2.18 -9.73
C ALA A 117 3.96 1.35 -8.76
N PRO A 118 3.99 0.00 -8.85
CA PRO A 118 4.92 -0.78 -8.03
C PRO A 118 6.38 -0.38 -8.22
N PHE A 119 6.81 -0.12 -9.46
CA PHE A 119 8.16 0.35 -9.74
C PHE A 119 8.46 1.66 -9.01
N ARG A 120 7.56 2.63 -9.10
CA ARG A 120 7.75 3.94 -8.45
C ARG A 120 7.85 3.83 -6.94
N ILE A 121 7.05 2.96 -6.32
CA ILE A 121 7.11 2.73 -4.88
C ILE A 121 8.44 2.08 -4.51
N LEU A 122 8.86 1.06 -5.22
CA LEU A 122 10.13 0.37 -4.96
C LEU A 122 11.32 1.32 -5.15
N ARG A 123 11.27 2.15 -6.18
CA ARG A 123 12.31 3.15 -6.42
C ARG A 123 12.40 4.15 -5.26
N ALA A 124 11.25 4.65 -4.79
CA ALA A 124 11.21 5.59 -3.68
C ALA A 124 11.67 4.95 -2.37
N ALA A 125 11.39 3.65 -2.18
CA ALA A 125 11.73 2.93 -0.95
C ALA A 125 13.16 2.40 -0.92
N SER A 126 13.82 2.33 -2.05
CA SER A 126 15.11 1.63 -2.18
C SER A 126 16.20 2.21 -1.27
N GLU A 127 16.32 3.52 -1.21
CA GLU A 127 17.34 4.16 -0.37
C GLU A 127 17.01 4.04 1.13
N PRO A 128 15.78 4.37 1.57
CA PRO A 128 15.39 4.16 2.97
C PRO A 128 15.58 2.73 3.46
N ILE A 129 15.18 1.74 2.67
CA ILE A 129 15.35 0.33 3.05
C ILE A 129 16.84 0.00 3.23
N ARG A 130 17.69 0.47 2.33
CA ARG A 130 19.13 0.23 2.41
C ARG A 130 19.73 0.85 3.67
N ILE A 131 19.29 2.04 4.06
CA ILE A 131 19.82 2.74 5.21
C ILE A 131 19.43 2.05 6.52
N PHE A 132 18.18 1.55 6.60
CA PHE A 132 17.63 0.98 7.82
C PHE A 132 17.72 -0.55 7.90
N SER A 133 18.26 -1.19 6.88
CA SER A 133 18.38 -2.65 6.89
C SER A 133 19.59 -3.17 7.66
#